data_65dc99634b91abe7cbc9ee2b8cc02f07
#
_entry.id   65dc99634b91abe7cbc9ee2b8cc02f07
#
_cell.length_a   1.000
_cell.length_b   1.000
_cell.length_c   1.000
_cell.angle_alpha   90.00
_cell.angle_beta   90.00
_cell.angle_gamma   90.00
#
_symmetry.space_group_name_H-M   'P 1'
#
loop_
_entity.id
_entity.type
_entity.pdbx_description
1 polymer ?
#
loop_
_entity_poly.entity_id
_entity_poly.type
_entity_poly.pdbx_seq_one_letter_code
_entity_poly.pdbx_strand_id
1 'polypeptide(L)'
;MSRAFFDEMYAADGVCRPHYQGFARWLADTPLELLDQRRREADLLFHRAGITFTLYGDEQGTERLIPFDIIPRSIKASEWRTVERGCIQRVQALNLFLADLYHGQRILKEGIIPAEQVLANEGYQVAMQGLDLHRGIYAHIAGVDLVRDGDGSYYVLEDNLRTPSGVSYMLEDRKMMMRLFPELFAAQRIAPIDLSLIHI
;
A
#
# COMPACT_ATOMS: atom_id res chain seq x y z
N MET A 1 -6.69 27.78 8.24
CA MET A 1 -5.61 27.19 9.05
C MET A 1 -5.07 26.03 8.25
N SER A 2 -3.81 26.09 7.82
CA SER A 2 -3.15 24.94 7.15
C SER A 2 -3.12 23.79 8.15
N ARG A 3 -3.77 22.66 7.86
CA ARG A 3 -3.60 21.43 8.63
C ARG A 3 -2.13 21.04 8.53
N ALA A 4 -1.44 21.02 9.65
CA ALA A 4 -0.08 20.51 9.68
C ALA A 4 -0.10 19.03 9.29
N PHE A 5 0.77 18.62 8.37
CA PHE A 5 0.95 17.22 8.05
C PHE A 5 1.53 16.48 9.27
N PHE A 6 1.20 15.19 9.39
CA PHE A 6 1.81 14.35 10.40
C PHE A 6 3.28 14.11 10.05
N ASP A 7 4.19 14.51 10.93
CA ASP A 7 5.60 14.20 10.79
C ASP A 7 5.87 12.80 11.32
N GLU A 8 6.32 11.90 10.43
CA GLU A 8 6.59 10.50 10.76
C GLU A 8 7.83 10.35 11.64
N MET A 9 8.80 11.25 11.50
CA MET A 9 10.12 11.15 12.14
C MET A 9 10.19 11.94 13.45
N TYR A 10 9.56 13.10 13.51
CA TYR A 10 9.61 13.98 14.67
C TYR A 10 8.24 14.16 15.32
N ALA A 11 8.21 14.29 16.63
CA ALA A 11 7.03 14.69 17.36
C ALA A 11 6.86 16.22 17.32
N ALA A 12 5.71 16.73 17.77
CA ALA A 12 5.40 18.15 17.72
C ALA A 12 6.38 19.05 18.51
N ASP A 13 7.06 18.48 19.50
CA ASP A 13 8.13 19.12 20.29
C ASP A 13 9.51 19.06 19.62
N GLY A 14 9.61 18.52 18.40
CA GLY A 14 10.85 18.34 17.65
C GLY A 14 11.70 17.15 18.10
N VAL A 15 11.20 16.31 19.02
CA VAL A 15 11.92 15.12 19.48
C VAL A 15 11.77 14.00 18.45
N CYS A 16 12.89 13.39 18.06
CA CYS A 16 12.89 12.25 17.15
C CYS A 16 12.16 11.05 17.78
N ARG A 17 11.19 10.50 17.06
CA ARG A 17 10.41 9.34 17.51
C ARG A 17 11.31 8.12 17.70
N PRO A 18 11.08 7.29 18.75
CA PRO A 18 11.98 6.18 19.09
C PRO A 18 12.30 5.23 17.94
N HIS A 19 11.33 4.92 17.10
CA HIS A 19 11.50 4.00 15.97
C HIS A 19 12.27 4.62 14.80
N TYR A 20 12.50 5.93 14.80
CA TYR A 20 13.33 6.63 13.81
C TYR A 20 14.73 6.98 14.33
N GLN A 21 15.03 6.84 15.62
CA GLN A 21 16.31 7.28 16.18
C GLN A 21 17.54 6.62 15.52
N GLY A 22 17.43 5.33 15.16
CA GLY A 22 18.50 4.64 14.45
C GLY A 22 18.72 5.21 13.05
N PHE A 23 17.63 5.46 12.35
CA PHE A 23 17.65 6.07 11.02
C PHE A 23 18.14 7.52 11.08
N ALA A 24 17.68 8.30 12.06
CA ALA A 24 18.11 9.70 12.22
C ALA A 24 19.61 9.83 12.45
N ARG A 25 20.20 8.96 13.28
CA ARG A 25 21.65 8.92 13.48
C ARG A 25 22.38 8.57 12.19
N TRP A 26 21.97 7.51 11.52
CA TRP A 26 22.53 7.11 10.25
C TRP A 26 22.48 8.25 9.21
N LEU A 27 21.33 8.93 9.11
CA LEU A 27 21.15 10.06 8.18
C LEU A 27 22.06 11.24 8.52
N ALA A 28 22.23 11.55 9.81
CA ALA A 28 23.12 12.62 10.26
C ALA A 28 24.62 12.32 9.98
N ASP A 29 24.99 11.04 10.03
CA ASP A 29 26.37 10.58 9.80
C ASP A 29 26.66 10.33 8.30
N THR A 30 25.62 10.34 7.44
CA THR A 30 25.76 10.02 6.01
C THR A 30 26.01 11.29 5.20
N PRO A 31 27.12 11.40 4.44
CA PRO A 31 27.40 12.53 3.58
C PRO A 31 26.32 12.71 2.49
N LEU A 32 25.95 13.95 2.19
CA LEU A 32 24.96 14.27 1.16
C LEU A 32 25.35 13.73 -0.22
N GLU A 33 26.63 13.76 -0.54
CA GLU A 33 27.19 13.23 -1.80
C GLU A 33 26.90 11.73 -1.94
N LEU A 34 26.97 10.98 -0.83
CA LEU A 34 26.65 9.55 -0.83
C LEU A 34 25.14 9.32 -1.04
N LEU A 35 24.28 10.12 -0.43
CA LEU A 35 22.84 10.05 -0.65
C LEU A 35 22.48 10.35 -2.10
N ASP A 36 23.08 11.37 -2.70
CA ASP A 36 22.90 11.69 -4.12
C ASP A 36 23.42 10.60 -5.05
N GLN A 37 24.54 9.97 -4.70
CA GLN A 37 25.05 8.82 -5.44
C GLN A 37 24.04 7.64 -5.36
N ARG A 38 23.54 7.32 -4.18
CA ARG A 38 22.56 6.24 -3.98
C ARG A 38 21.24 6.49 -4.72
N ARG A 39 20.81 7.74 -4.77
CA ARG A 39 19.63 8.12 -5.57
C ARG A 39 19.84 7.83 -7.06
N ARG A 40 20.96 8.28 -7.62
CA ARG A 40 21.31 8.00 -9.04
C ARG A 40 21.47 6.50 -9.31
N GLU A 41 22.03 5.76 -8.36
CA GLU A 41 22.14 4.29 -8.46
C GLU A 41 20.77 3.63 -8.45
N ALA A 42 19.86 4.08 -7.60
CA ALA A 42 18.46 3.62 -7.59
C ALA A 42 17.78 3.84 -8.94
N ASP A 43 17.79 5.05 -9.46
CA ASP A 43 17.19 5.40 -10.75
C ASP A 43 17.72 4.49 -11.88
N LEU A 44 19.05 4.26 -11.90
CA LEU A 44 19.68 3.38 -12.89
C LEU A 44 19.23 1.91 -12.74
N LEU A 45 19.08 1.43 -11.50
CA LEU A 45 18.65 0.06 -11.23
C LEU A 45 17.18 -0.14 -11.58
N PHE A 46 16.31 0.81 -11.26
CA PHE A 46 14.89 0.78 -11.66
C PHE A 46 14.74 0.79 -13.18
N HIS A 47 15.49 1.66 -13.86
CA HIS A 47 15.51 1.69 -15.32
C HIS A 47 15.94 0.35 -15.94
N ARG A 48 17.01 -0.26 -15.41
CA ARG A 48 17.51 -1.55 -15.90
C ARG A 48 16.56 -2.72 -15.61
N ALA A 49 15.82 -2.65 -14.51
CA ALA A 49 14.84 -3.65 -14.13
C ALA A 49 13.53 -3.50 -14.93
N GLY A 50 13.36 -2.44 -15.72
CA GLY A 50 12.13 -2.16 -16.45
C GLY A 50 10.94 -1.85 -15.52
N ILE A 51 11.22 -1.30 -14.33
CA ILE A 51 10.18 -0.93 -13.37
C ILE A 51 9.68 0.46 -13.73
N THR A 52 8.78 0.48 -14.71
CA THR A 52 8.18 1.68 -15.28
C THR A 52 6.67 1.64 -15.14
N PHE A 53 6.02 2.78 -15.26
CA PHE A 53 4.58 2.87 -15.36
C PHE A 53 4.18 3.80 -16.50
N THR A 54 3.04 3.52 -17.11
CA THR A 54 2.46 4.36 -18.15
C THR A 54 1.27 5.11 -17.56
N LEU A 55 1.19 6.42 -17.78
CA LEU A 55 0.04 7.22 -17.36
C LEU A 55 -1.17 6.89 -18.25
N TYR A 56 -2.31 6.63 -17.62
CA TYR A 56 -3.58 6.52 -18.34
C TYR A 56 -3.87 7.82 -19.08
N GLY A 57 -4.10 7.73 -20.41
CA GLY A 57 -4.38 8.87 -21.26
C GLY A 57 -3.17 9.50 -21.95
N ASP A 58 -1.97 8.98 -21.75
CA ASP A 58 -0.80 9.35 -22.55
C ASP A 58 -0.82 8.55 -23.86
N GLU A 59 -1.34 9.15 -24.95
CA GLU A 59 -1.42 8.53 -26.27
C GLU A 59 -0.02 8.17 -26.85
N GLN A 60 1.04 8.73 -26.31
CA GLN A 60 2.41 8.44 -26.72
C GLN A 60 3.05 7.28 -25.94
N GLY A 61 2.38 6.75 -24.92
CA GLY A 61 2.85 5.60 -24.15
C GLY A 61 4.20 5.80 -23.48
N THR A 62 4.50 7.04 -23.05
CA THR A 62 5.78 7.37 -22.46
C THR A 62 5.97 6.62 -21.14
N GLU A 63 6.87 5.68 -21.12
CA GLU A 63 7.27 4.98 -19.90
C GLU A 63 7.98 5.93 -18.94
N ARG A 64 7.49 5.98 -17.71
CA ARG A 64 8.09 6.77 -16.63
C ARG A 64 8.61 5.85 -15.55
N LEU A 65 9.77 6.19 -14.99
CA LEU A 65 10.27 5.51 -13.80
C LEU A 65 9.33 5.77 -12.62
N ILE A 66 9.14 4.76 -11.79
CA ILE A 66 8.41 4.93 -10.52
C ILE A 66 9.25 5.83 -9.63
N PRO A 67 8.65 6.91 -9.07
CA PRO A 67 9.37 7.75 -8.12
C PRO A 67 9.80 6.93 -6.90
N PHE A 68 11.09 6.85 -6.66
CA PHE A 68 11.66 6.15 -5.53
C PHE A 68 12.27 7.12 -4.53
N ASP A 69 11.77 7.11 -3.30
CA ASP A 69 12.36 7.88 -2.21
C ASP A 69 13.34 7.00 -1.44
N ILE A 70 14.61 7.44 -1.39
CA ILE A 70 15.67 6.76 -0.65
C ILE A 70 15.51 6.89 0.88
N ILE A 71 14.60 7.73 1.35
CA ILE A 71 14.28 7.90 2.77
C ILE A 71 13.10 7.00 3.12
N PRO A 72 13.32 5.89 3.86
CA PRO A 72 12.26 4.94 4.13
C PRO A 72 11.27 5.46 5.15
N ARG A 73 10.00 5.19 4.92
CA ARG A 73 8.95 5.38 5.91
C ARG A 73 8.94 4.20 6.87
N SER A 74 9.14 4.47 8.16
CA SER A 74 9.16 3.44 9.20
C SER A 74 7.86 3.43 9.99
N ILE A 75 7.17 2.29 9.97
CA ILE A 75 5.93 2.06 10.74
C ILE A 75 6.26 1.12 11.89
N LYS A 76 5.98 1.53 13.13
CA LYS A 76 6.22 0.68 14.29
C LYS A 76 5.24 -0.51 14.35
N ALA A 77 5.70 -1.65 14.86
CA ALA A 77 4.92 -2.89 14.89
C ALA A 77 3.56 -2.77 15.61
N SER A 78 3.46 -1.93 16.65
CA SER A 78 2.17 -1.70 17.34
C SER A 78 1.16 -0.97 16.47
N GLU A 79 1.60 -0.04 15.66
CA GLU A 79 0.80 0.73 14.73
C GLU A 79 0.39 -0.14 13.52
N TRP A 80 1.35 -0.90 12.97
CA TRP A 80 1.08 -1.85 11.90
C TRP A 80 0.00 -2.87 12.28
N ARG A 81 0.03 -3.42 13.50
CA ARG A 81 -1.03 -4.33 13.99
C ARG A 81 -2.43 -3.71 13.97
N THR A 82 -2.54 -2.42 14.19
CA THR A 82 -3.85 -1.73 14.12
C THR A 82 -4.31 -1.59 12.68
N VAL A 83 -3.40 -1.18 11.78
CA VAL A 83 -3.66 -1.09 10.34
C VAL A 83 -4.05 -2.46 9.78
N GLU A 84 -3.26 -3.50 10.07
CA GLU A 84 -3.48 -4.87 9.62
C GLU A 84 -4.87 -5.39 10.02
N ARG A 85 -5.25 -5.25 11.30
CA ARG A 85 -6.58 -5.67 11.77
C ARG A 85 -7.70 -4.92 11.07
N GLY A 86 -7.52 -3.61 10.84
CA GLY A 86 -8.48 -2.79 10.11
C GLY A 86 -8.63 -3.25 8.66
N CYS A 87 -7.53 -3.51 7.97
CA CYS A 87 -7.55 -4.04 6.60
C CYS A 87 -8.20 -5.42 6.51
N ILE A 88 -7.88 -6.34 7.43
CA ILE A 88 -8.49 -7.66 7.50
C ILE A 88 -10.01 -7.55 7.67
N GLN A 89 -10.47 -6.76 8.65
CA GLN A 89 -11.91 -6.54 8.89
C GLN A 89 -12.60 -5.98 7.64
N ARG A 90 -11.97 -5.01 6.98
CA ARG A 90 -12.51 -4.37 5.78
C ARG A 90 -12.63 -5.35 4.61
N VAL A 91 -11.58 -6.13 4.33
CA VAL A 91 -11.58 -7.13 3.24
C VAL A 91 -12.62 -8.24 3.51
N GLN A 92 -12.77 -8.66 4.77
CA GLN A 92 -13.83 -9.60 5.15
C GLN A 92 -15.22 -9.03 4.90
N ALA A 93 -15.46 -7.77 5.28
CA ALA A 93 -16.76 -7.10 5.02
C ALA A 93 -17.05 -6.98 3.51
N LEU A 94 -16.03 -6.65 2.70
CA LEU A 94 -16.15 -6.55 1.26
C LEU A 94 -16.43 -7.92 0.61
N ASN A 95 -15.83 -8.99 1.07
CA ASN A 95 -16.15 -10.36 0.59
C ASN A 95 -17.57 -10.77 0.98
N LEU A 96 -18.03 -10.45 2.18
CA LEU A 96 -19.42 -10.69 2.59
C LEU A 96 -20.43 -9.88 1.75
N PHE A 97 -20.07 -8.63 1.42
CA PHE A 97 -20.87 -7.80 0.53
C PHE A 97 -20.99 -8.43 -0.86
N LEU A 98 -19.86 -8.86 -1.44
CA LEU A 98 -19.85 -9.53 -2.75
C LEU A 98 -20.65 -10.85 -2.71
N ALA A 99 -20.52 -11.63 -1.64
CA ALA A 99 -21.32 -12.84 -1.44
C ALA A 99 -22.82 -12.53 -1.42
N ASP A 100 -23.27 -11.48 -0.73
CA ASP A 100 -24.66 -11.07 -0.73
C ASP A 100 -25.11 -10.61 -2.11
N LEU A 101 -24.30 -9.83 -2.83
CA LEU A 101 -24.64 -9.34 -4.18
C LEU A 101 -24.86 -10.47 -5.18
N TYR A 102 -24.06 -11.52 -5.11
CA TYR A 102 -24.15 -12.64 -6.05
C TYR A 102 -25.12 -13.75 -5.61
N HIS A 103 -25.73 -13.66 -4.41
CA HIS A 103 -26.70 -14.62 -3.89
C HIS A 103 -28.02 -13.96 -3.44
N GLY A 104 -28.07 -13.57 -2.17
CA GLY A 104 -29.31 -13.10 -1.55
C GLY A 104 -29.74 -11.71 -1.97
N GLN A 105 -28.83 -10.84 -2.33
CA GLN A 105 -29.04 -9.44 -2.69
C GLN A 105 -29.84 -8.67 -1.61
N ARG A 106 -29.65 -9.02 -0.33
CA ARG A 106 -30.39 -8.42 0.78
C ARG A 106 -30.16 -6.93 0.88
N ILE A 107 -28.87 -6.50 0.73
CA ILE A 107 -28.49 -5.10 0.81
C ILE A 107 -29.18 -4.24 -0.26
N LEU A 108 -29.47 -4.82 -1.44
CA LEU A 108 -30.22 -4.17 -2.52
C LEU A 108 -31.72 -4.19 -2.23
N LYS A 109 -32.27 -5.33 -1.78
CA LYS A 109 -33.71 -5.50 -1.46
C LYS A 109 -34.16 -4.62 -0.30
N GLU A 110 -33.24 -4.37 0.65
CA GLU A 110 -33.48 -3.48 1.80
C GLU A 110 -33.26 -1.99 1.44
N GLY A 111 -32.84 -1.69 0.22
CA GLY A 111 -32.64 -0.33 -0.27
C GLY A 111 -31.48 0.41 0.35
N ILE A 112 -30.52 -0.31 0.99
CA ILE A 112 -29.33 0.28 1.57
C ILE A 112 -28.42 0.81 0.46
N ILE A 113 -28.32 0.07 -0.64
CA ILE A 113 -27.63 0.49 -1.86
C ILE A 113 -28.65 0.42 -3.01
N PRO A 114 -28.74 1.45 -3.87
CA PRO A 114 -29.60 1.41 -5.04
C PRO A 114 -29.21 0.26 -5.97
N ALA A 115 -30.16 -0.62 -6.30
CA ALA A 115 -29.91 -1.80 -7.14
C ALA A 115 -29.33 -1.43 -8.51
N GLU A 116 -29.78 -0.31 -9.09
CA GLU A 116 -29.30 0.18 -10.39
C GLU A 116 -27.80 0.48 -10.39
N GLN A 117 -27.26 1.05 -9.31
CA GLN A 117 -25.82 1.34 -9.21
C GLN A 117 -24.96 0.08 -9.26
N VAL A 118 -25.47 -1.05 -8.82
CA VAL A 118 -24.75 -2.32 -8.79
C VAL A 118 -25.04 -3.12 -10.06
N LEU A 119 -26.31 -3.37 -10.35
CA LEU A 119 -26.70 -4.32 -11.41
C LEU A 119 -26.48 -3.76 -12.82
N ALA A 120 -26.50 -2.44 -12.99
CA ALA A 120 -26.18 -1.78 -14.26
C ALA A 120 -24.67 -1.48 -14.42
N ASN A 121 -23.86 -1.72 -13.39
CA ASN A 121 -22.42 -1.51 -13.48
C ASN A 121 -21.76 -2.59 -14.35
N GLU A 122 -20.91 -2.18 -15.30
CA GLU A 122 -20.17 -3.10 -16.18
C GLU A 122 -19.25 -4.08 -15.43
N GLY A 123 -18.85 -3.73 -14.21
CA GLY A 123 -18.07 -4.60 -13.32
C GLY A 123 -18.89 -5.73 -12.71
N TYR A 124 -20.25 -5.67 -12.74
CA TYR A 124 -21.12 -6.73 -12.22
C TYR A 124 -21.13 -7.92 -13.20
N GLN A 125 -20.67 -9.07 -12.72
CA GLN A 125 -20.54 -10.27 -13.55
C GLN A 125 -21.73 -11.20 -13.34
N VAL A 126 -22.73 -11.14 -14.22
CA VAL A 126 -23.95 -11.97 -14.14
C VAL A 126 -23.63 -13.47 -14.05
N ALA A 127 -22.58 -13.92 -14.73
CA ALA A 127 -22.11 -15.31 -14.69
C ALA A 127 -21.70 -15.80 -13.29
N MET A 128 -21.44 -14.88 -12.36
CA MET A 128 -21.08 -15.21 -10.97
C MET A 128 -22.31 -15.42 -10.07
N GLN A 129 -23.52 -15.12 -10.57
CA GLN A 129 -24.74 -15.25 -9.77
C GLN A 129 -24.99 -16.71 -9.34
N GLY A 130 -25.15 -16.90 -8.04
CA GLY A 130 -25.42 -18.22 -7.46
C GLY A 130 -24.24 -19.19 -7.43
N LEU A 131 -23.01 -18.73 -7.78
CA LEU A 131 -21.84 -19.58 -7.69
C LEU A 131 -21.26 -19.57 -6.27
N ASP A 132 -21.15 -20.75 -5.67
CA ASP A 132 -20.48 -20.95 -4.40
C ASP A 132 -18.97 -20.98 -4.59
N LEU A 133 -18.29 -19.92 -4.18
CA LEU A 133 -16.85 -19.85 -4.25
C LEU A 133 -16.20 -20.56 -3.06
N HIS A 134 -15.05 -21.17 -3.30
CA HIS A 134 -14.25 -21.80 -2.24
C HIS A 134 -14.00 -20.80 -1.11
N ARG A 135 -14.40 -21.13 0.11
CA ARG A 135 -14.30 -20.30 1.31
C ARG A 135 -15.01 -18.93 1.22
N GLY A 136 -15.87 -18.70 0.22
CA GLY A 136 -16.54 -17.41 0.01
C GLY A 136 -15.58 -16.26 -0.37
N ILE A 137 -14.42 -16.57 -0.95
CA ILE A 137 -13.41 -15.58 -1.30
C ILE A 137 -13.67 -15.09 -2.73
N TYR A 138 -14.15 -13.86 -2.88
CA TYR A 138 -14.33 -13.15 -4.14
C TYR A 138 -13.11 -12.31 -4.50
N ALA A 139 -12.50 -11.65 -3.53
CA ALA A 139 -11.28 -10.89 -3.70
C ALA A 139 -10.11 -11.63 -3.04
N HIS A 140 -9.18 -12.17 -3.84
CA HIS A 140 -8.01 -12.91 -3.34
C HIS A 140 -6.90 -11.99 -2.85
N ILE A 141 -6.68 -10.90 -3.58
CA ILE A 141 -5.69 -9.87 -3.27
C ILE A 141 -6.45 -8.55 -3.23
N ALA A 142 -6.30 -7.82 -2.14
CA ALA A 142 -6.92 -6.52 -1.95
C ALA A 142 -5.83 -5.47 -1.71
N GLY A 143 -5.84 -4.40 -2.49
CA GLY A 143 -5.04 -3.20 -2.26
C GLY A 143 -5.88 -2.17 -1.52
N VAL A 144 -5.66 -2.02 -0.23
CA VAL A 144 -6.32 -1.00 0.58
C VAL A 144 -5.41 0.22 0.66
N ASP A 145 -5.79 1.30 0.01
CA ASP A 145 -5.02 2.54 0.02
C ASP A 145 -5.31 3.34 1.29
N LEU A 146 -4.23 3.68 1.99
CA LEU A 146 -4.29 4.35 3.28
C LEU A 146 -3.65 5.73 3.21
N VAL A 147 -4.28 6.69 3.87
CA VAL A 147 -3.71 8.02 4.13
C VAL A 147 -3.59 8.24 5.63
N ARG A 148 -2.59 9.01 6.03
CA ARG A 148 -2.41 9.43 7.41
C ARG A 148 -2.73 10.91 7.54
N ASP A 149 -3.68 11.26 8.40
CA ASP A 149 -4.06 12.66 8.66
C ASP A 149 -3.08 13.31 9.65
N GLY A 150 -3.16 14.64 9.77
CA GLY A 150 -2.31 15.45 10.63
C GLY A 150 -2.34 15.09 12.12
N ASP A 151 -3.40 14.43 12.59
CA ASP A 151 -3.51 13.90 13.96
C ASP A 151 -2.84 12.54 14.15
N GLY A 152 -2.35 11.94 13.06
CA GLY A 152 -1.71 10.62 13.04
C GLY A 152 -2.66 9.44 12.83
N SER A 153 -3.96 9.69 12.63
CA SER A 153 -4.96 8.65 12.34
C SER A 153 -4.84 8.16 10.90
N TYR A 154 -5.06 6.85 10.71
CA TYR A 154 -5.13 6.25 9.37
C TYR A 154 -6.56 6.22 8.88
N TYR A 155 -6.74 6.61 7.62
CA TYR A 155 -8.00 6.55 6.89
C TYR A 155 -7.83 5.74 5.62
N VAL A 156 -8.88 5.01 5.23
CA VAL A 156 -8.94 4.34 3.95
C VAL A 156 -9.31 5.36 2.88
N LEU A 157 -8.53 5.43 1.83
CA LEU A 157 -8.82 6.25 0.66
C LEU A 157 -9.67 5.48 -0.33
N GLU A 158 -9.21 4.27 -0.70
CA GLU A 158 -9.94 3.39 -1.62
C GLU A 158 -9.57 1.91 -1.42
N ASP A 159 -10.36 1.03 -2.05
CA ASP A 159 -10.12 -0.41 -2.10
C ASP A 159 -9.95 -0.88 -3.53
N ASN A 160 -8.77 -1.38 -3.87
CA ASN A 160 -8.49 -2.01 -5.14
C ASN A 160 -8.65 -3.53 -5.01
N LEU A 161 -9.81 -4.05 -5.43
CA LEU A 161 -10.15 -5.48 -5.26
C LEU A 161 -9.98 -6.31 -6.53
N ARG A 162 -9.76 -5.67 -7.68
CA ARG A 162 -9.68 -6.37 -8.96
C ARG A 162 -8.24 -6.72 -9.34
N THR A 163 -7.38 -5.73 -9.47
CA THR A 163 -5.99 -5.90 -9.93
C THR A 163 -5.05 -4.95 -9.18
N PRO A 164 -4.85 -5.14 -7.86
CA PRO A 164 -3.94 -4.27 -7.10
C PRO A 164 -2.50 -4.54 -7.52
N SER A 165 -1.91 -3.62 -8.29
CA SER A 165 -0.52 -3.72 -8.78
C SER A 165 0.51 -3.19 -7.80
N GLY A 166 0.10 -2.35 -6.84
CA GLY A 166 1.00 -1.67 -5.91
C GLY A 166 1.91 -2.59 -5.10
N VAL A 167 1.48 -3.83 -4.82
CA VAL A 167 2.28 -4.82 -4.09
C VAL A 167 3.60 -5.16 -4.79
N SER A 168 3.61 -5.24 -6.12
CA SER A 168 4.84 -5.54 -6.87
C SER A 168 5.85 -4.41 -6.76
N TYR A 169 5.41 -3.16 -6.82
CA TYR A 169 6.26 -1.99 -6.62
C TYR A 169 6.83 -1.94 -5.21
N MET A 170 5.99 -2.15 -4.19
CA MET A 170 6.42 -2.20 -2.80
C MET A 170 7.51 -3.26 -2.56
N LEU A 171 7.40 -4.45 -3.18
CA LEU A 171 8.40 -5.51 -3.07
C LEU A 171 9.72 -5.12 -3.73
N GLU A 172 9.66 -4.52 -4.91
CA GLU A 172 10.87 -4.07 -5.61
C GLU A 172 11.53 -2.89 -4.89
N ASP A 173 10.74 -1.93 -4.38
CA ASP A 173 11.24 -0.84 -3.53
C ASP A 173 11.98 -1.39 -2.30
N ARG A 174 11.42 -2.41 -1.63
CA ARG A 174 12.06 -3.07 -0.49
C ARG A 174 13.38 -3.73 -0.89
N LYS A 175 13.42 -4.47 -1.99
CA LYS A 175 14.65 -5.09 -2.51
C LYS A 175 15.70 -4.03 -2.84
N MET A 176 15.27 -2.94 -3.46
CA MET A 176 16.14 -1.82 -3.79
C MET A 176 16.74 -1.18 -2.54
N MET A 177 15.91 -0.89 -1.53
CA MET A 177 16.38 -0.36 -0.25
C MET A 177 17.40 -1.29 0.42
N MET A 178 17.13 -2.60 0.45
CA MET A 178 18.07 -3.58 1.03
C MET A 178 19.40 -3.63 0.27
N ARG A 179 19.38 -3.39 -1.03
CA ARG A 179 20.58 -3.38 -1.87
C ARG A 179 21.39 -2.09 -1.71
N LEU A 180 20.72 -0.96 -1.63
CA LEU A 180 21.37 0.36 -1.53
C LEU A 180 21.87 0.66 -0.12
N PHE A 181 21.15 0.20 0.90
CA PHE A 181 21.39 0.52 2.31
C PHE A 181 21.34 -0.73 3.20
N PRO A 182 22.18 -1.74 2.95
CA PRO A 182 22.16 -2.99 3.71
C PRO A 182 22.41 -2.78 5.20
N GLU A 183 23.18 -1.74 5.56
CA GLU A 183 23.50 -1.37 6.94
C GLU A 183 22.26 -0.96 7.74
N LEU A 184 21.26 -0.33 7.13
CA LEU A 184 20.00 0.03 7.80
C LEU A 184 19.21 -1.22 8.20
N PHE A 185 19.22 -2.25 7.35
CA PHE A 185 18.54 -3.51 7.62
C PHE A 185 19.28 -4.39 8.61
N ALA A 186 20.61 -4.32 8.63
CA ALA A 186 21.45 -5.02 9.61
C ALA A 186 21.31 -4.43 11.01
N ALA A 187 21.14 -3.10 11.11
CA ALA A 187 21.05 -2.38 12.37
C ALA A 187 19.66 -2.38 13.02
N GLN A 188 18.62 -2.73 12.26
CA GLN A 188 17.22 -2.65 12.72
C GLN A 188 16.47 -3.96 12.47
N ARG A 189 15.59 -4.31 13.41
CA ARG A 189 14.69 -5.46 13.24
C ARG A 189 13.49 -5.06 12.37
N ILE A 190 13.63 -5.24 11.07
CA ILE A 190 12.59 -4.94 10.08
C ILE A 190 11.86 -6.23 9.70
N ALA A 191 10.52 -6.21 9.76
CA ALA A 191 9.72 -7.36 9.36
C ALA A 191 9.85 -7.62 7.85
N PRO A 192 10.03 -8.88 7.42
CA PRO A 192 9.99 -9.25 6.01
C PRO A 192 8.58 -9.04 5.46
N ILE A 193 8.47 -8.66 4.17
CA ILE A 193 7.18 -8.42 3.50
C ILE A 193 6.88 -9.46 2.43
N ASP A 194 7.88 -10.16 1.95
CA ASP A 194 7.79 -11.20 0.91
C ASP A 194 7.11 -12.49 1.41
N LEU A 195 7.20 -12.78 2.70
CA LEU A 195 6.57 -13.96 3.30
C LEU A 195 5.02 -13.92 3.25
N SER A 196 4.43 -12.75 3.15
CA SER A 196 2.97 -12.61 3.06
C SER A 196 2.40 -13.07 1.72
N LEU A 197 3.23 -13.18 0.67
CA LEU A 197 2.83 -13.64 -0.66
C LEU A 197 3.05 -15.14 -0.88
N ILE A 198 3.75 -15.82 0.02
CA ILE A 198 4.04 -17.27 -0.08
C ILE A 198 2.87 -18.12 0.45
N HIS A 199 1.97 -17.53 1.22
CA HIS A 199 0.88 -18.21 1.91
C HIS A 199 -0.52 -17.96 1.33
N ILE A 200 -0.60 -17.49 0.08
CA ILE A 200 -1.87 -17.30 -0.63
C ILE A 200 -2.24 -18.57 -1.40
#